data_78962bdccd68048cddb06f6650077c0a
#
_entry.id   78962bdccd68048cddb06f6650077c0a
#
_cell.length_a   1.000
_cell.length_b   1.000
_cell.length_c   1.000
_cell.angle_alpha   90.00
_cell.angle_beta   90.00
_cell.angle_gamma   90.00
#
_symmetry.space_group_name_H-M   'P 1'
#
loop_
_entity.id
_entity.type
_entity.pdbx_description
1 polymer ?
#
loop_
_entity_poly.entity_id
_entity_poly.type
_entity_poly.pdbx_seq_one_letter_code
_entity_poly.pdbx_strand_id
1 'polypeptide(L)'
;VTQLYGDRMMIANATGCSSIWGASAPSIPYTCNHEGKGPSWANSLFEDNAEYGFGMYTAVKQIRNKIVDAMTELVSMDICEDAKAVFTEWLDSRNDGEASKVASAKVVELLEKPACDCTDEKAKELVKAIKDRKDYLVKRSQWILGGDGWAYDIGYGGLDHVLASGEDVNVLVFDTEVYSNT
;
A
#
# COMPACT_ATOMS: atom_id res chain seq x y z
N VAL A 1 -8.10 -4.12 13.85
CA VAL A 1 -7.26 -3.50 12.82
C VAL A 1 -7.70 -3.98 11.44
N THR A 2 -7.68 -5.28 11.15
CA THR A 2 -8.02 -5.84 9.83
C THR A 2 -9.45 -5.58 9.37
N GLN A 3 -10.40 -5.41 10.26
CA GLN A 3 -11.77 -5.00 9.91
C GLN A 3 -11.85 -3.57 9.36
N LEU A 4 -10.91 -2.70 9.77
CA LEU A 4 -10.88 -1.29 9.38
C LEU A 4 -10.04 -1.04 8.13
N TYR A 5 -8.94 -1.78 7.97
CA TYR A 5 -7.94 -1.51 6.94
C TYR A 5 -7.66 -2.69 6.01
N GLY A 6 -8.24 -3.86 6.28
CA GLY A 6 -7.86 -5.13 5.65
C GLY A 6 -7.91 -5.15 4.14
N ASP A 7 -8.86 -4.46 3.52
CA ASP A 7 -9.03 -4.37 2.08
C ASP A 7 -7.87 -3.67 1.33
N ARG A 8 -7.07 -2.88 2.06
CA ARG A 8 -5.90 -2.15 1.53
C ARG A 8 -4.64 -2.32 2.38
N MET A 9 -4.66 -3.27 3.30
CA MET A 9 -3.61 -3.49 4.28
C MET A 9 -2.48 -4.34 3.69
N MET A 10 -1.24 -3.94 3.97
CA MET A 10 -0.03 -4.72 3.73
C MET A 10 0.66 -4.96 5.06
N ILE A 11 1.02 -6.20 5.34
CA ILE A 11 1.59 -6.62 6.61
C ILE A 11 2.98 -7.22 6.37
N ALA A 12 3.97 -6.66 7.03
CA ALA A 12 5.26 -7.29 7.26
C ALA A 12 5.28 -7.80 8.70
N ASN A 13 5.45 -9.10 8.89
CA ASN A 13 5.41 -9.74 10.20
C ASN A 13 6.77 -10.32 10.56
N ALA A 14 7.28 -10.03 11.75
CA ALA A 14 8.50 -10.64 12.25
C ALA A 14 8.27 -12.13 12.52
N THR A 15 9.23 -12.98 12.12
CA THR A 15 9.20 -14.41 12.43
C THR A 15 9.11 -14.62 13.94
N GLY A 16 8.23 -15.51 14.39
CA GLY A 16 8.02 -15.82 15.79
C GLY A 16 6.59 -16.26 16.09
N CYS A 17 6.11 -16.03 17.31
CA CYS A 17 4.75 -16.45 17.71
C CYS A 17 3.67 -15.80 16.86
N SER A 18 3.85 -14.54 16.47
CA SER A 18 2.88 -13.85 15.61
C SER A 18 2.82 -14.44 14.20
N SER A 19 3.90 -15.02 13.67
CA SER A 19 3.87 -15.74 12.41
C SER A 19 3.22 -17.12 12.52
N ILE A 20 3.26 -17.73 13.68
CA ILE A 20 2.61 -19.02 13.90
C ILE A 20 1.10 -18.89 13.81
N TRP A 21 0.48 -18.01 14.58
CA TRP A 21 -0.97 -17.82 14.50
C TRP A 21 -1.41 -17.07 13.23
N GLY A 22 -0.55 -16.23 12.65
CA GLY A 22 -0.83 -15.41 11.47
C GLY A 22 -0.72 -16.16 10.15
N ALA A 23 0.06 -17.23 10.09
CA ALA A 23 0.37 -17.94 8.84
C ALA A 23 0.15 -19.46 8.88
N SER A 24 -0.13 -20.05 10.03
CA SER A 24 -0.31 -21.50 10.14
C SER A 24 -1.66 -21.94 9.57
N ALA A 25 -1.63 -22.68 8.47
CA ALA A 25 -2.84 -23.32 7.95
C ALA A 25 -3.25 -24.49 8.87
N PRO A 26 -4.55 -24.71 9.13
CA PRO A 26 -5.72 -24.01 8.55
C PRO A 26 -6.20 -22.81 9.37
N SER A 27 -5.46 -22.35 10.34
CA SER A 27 -5.88 -21.36 11.35
C SER A 27 -5.57 -19.92 10.97
N ILE A 28 -5.28 -19.62 9.71
CA ILE A 28 -4.97 -18.26 9.25
C ILE A 28 -6.13 -17.33 9.56
N PRO A 29 -5.93 -16.26 10.36
CA PRO A 29 -7.01 -15.37 10.79
C PRO A 29 -7.41 -14.35 9.73
N TYR A 30 -6.65 -14.25 8.64
CA TYR A 30 -6.88 -13.29 7.57
C TYR A 30 -7.74 -13.90 6.48
N THR A 31 -8.71 -13.10 5.99
CA THR A 31 -9.61 -13.50 4.92
C THR A 31 -9.91 -12.29 4.02
N CYS A 32 -10.62 -12.55 2.92
CA CYS A 32 -11.09 -11.51 2.03
C CYS A 32 -12.51 -11.08 2.38
N ASN A 33 -12.84 -9.83 2.06
CA ASN A 33 -14.21 -9.33 2.13
C ASN A 33 -15.04 -9.83 0.91
N HIS A 34 -16.30 -9.39 0.81
CA HIS A 34 -17.21 -9.77 -0.27
C HIS A 34 -16.72 -9.33 -1.68
N GLU A 35 -15.80 -8.36 -1.74
CA GLU A 35 -15.17 -7.90 -3.00
C GLU A 35 -13.90 -8.70 -3.34
N GLY A 36 -13.54 -9.71 -2.55
CA GLY A 36 -12.32 -10.49 -2.74
C GLY A 36 -11.05 -9.75 -2.28
N LYS A 37 -11.17 -8.65 -1.54
CA LYS A 37 -10.04 -7.87 -1.03
C LYS A 37 -9.76 -8.21 0.43
N GLY A 38 -8.49 -8.37 0.75
CA GLY A 38 -8.03 -8.67 2.12
C GLY A 38 -6.56 -8.28 2.31
N PRO A 39 -6.02 -8.48 3.54
CA PRO A 39 -4.64 -8.15 3.82
C PRO A 39 -3.65 -8.94 2.96
N SER A 40 -2.64 -8.25 2.44
CA SER A 40 -1.42 -8.89 1.96
C SER A 40 -0.51 -9.12 3.16
N TRP A 41 -0.16 -10.39 3.44
CA TRP A 41 0.68 -10.75 4.57
C TRP A 41 1.98 -11.39 4.08
N ALA A 42 3.10 -10.92 4.62
CA ALA A 42 4.40 -11.49 4.36
C ALA A 42 5.20 -11.59 5.66
N ASN A 43 5.96 -12.68 5.80
CA ASN A 43 6.86 -12.90 6.92
C ASN A 43 8.28 -12.51 6.52
N SER A 44 8.96 -11.79 7.40
CA SER A 44 10.38 -11.48 7.27
C SER A 44 11.20 -12.34 8.23
N LEU A 45 12.51 -12.16 8.21
CA LEU A 45 13.35 -12.66 9.29
C LEU A 45 13.05 -11.88 10.58
N PHE A 46 13.42 -12.49 11.69
CA PHE A 46 13.15 -11.96 13.01
C PHE A 46 13.80 -10.58 13.24
N GLU A 47 15.03 -10.44 12.80
CA GLU A 47 15.86 -9.25 13.00
C GLU A 47 15.59 -8.10 12.02
N ASP A 48 15.08 -8.38 10.82
CA ASP A 48 15.02 -7.40 9.71
C ASP A 48 13.61 -6.91 9.35
N ASN A 49 12.63 -7.20 10.19
CA ASN A 49 11.23 -6.94 9.85
C ASN A 49 10.90 -5.46 9.65
N ALA A 50 11.55 -4.57 10.39
CA ALA A 50 11.33 -3.14 10.25
C ALA A 50 11.78 -2.66 8.87
N GLU A 51 12.97 -3.06 8.43
CA GLU A 51 13.57 -2.75 7.14
C GLU A 51 12.76 -3.36 5.99
N TYR A 52 12.31 -4.60 6.17
CA TYR A 52 11.48 -5.29 5.20
C TYR A 52 10.15 -4.57 4.97
N GLY A 53 9.45 -4.23 6.05
CA GLY A 53 8.18 -3.50 5.98
C GLY A 53 8.35 -2.09 5.43
N PHE A 54 9.45 -1.42 5.76
CA PHE A 54 9.80 -0.12 5.20
C PHE A 54 10.13 -0.22 3.69
N GLY A 55 10.82 -1.29 3.29
CA GLY A 55 11.07 -1.59 1.87
C GLY A 55 9.77 -1.79 1.08
N MET A 56 8.79 -2.53 1.63
CA MET A 56 7.47 -2.70 1.03
C MET A 56 6.77 -1.34 0.84
N TYR A 57 6.77 -0.51 1.87
CA TYR A 57 6.21 0.85 1.80
C TYR A 57 6.88 1.68 0.72
N THR A 58 8.21 1.72 0.72
CA THR A 58 9.00 2.52 -0.24
C THR A 58 8.76 2.08 -1.67
N ALA A 59 8.67 0.78 -1.92
CA ALA A 59 8.35 0.23 -3.25
C ALA A 59 6.98 0.71 -3.74
N VAL A 60 5.95 0.62 -2.91
CA VAL A 60 4.59 1.11 -3.24
C VAL A 60 4.61 2.62 -3.45
N LYS A 61 5.29 3.39 -2.59
CA LYS A 61 5.44 4.84 -2.72
C LYS A 61 6.07 5.22 -4.07
N GLN A 62 7.13 4.54 -4.48
CA GLN A 62 7.77 4.79 -5.77
C GLN A 62 6.86 4.48 -6.96
N ILE A 63 6.10 3.38 -6.90
CA ILE A 63 5.14 3.04 -7.96
C ILE A 63 4.04 4.11 -8.03
N ARG A 64 3.52 4.55 -6.89
CA ARG A 64 2.51 5.60 -6.83
C ARG A 64 3.03 6.95 -7.31
N ASN A 65 4.28 7.30 -7.02
CA ASN A 65 4.89 8.52 -7.54
C ASN A 65 4.93 8.53 -9.08
N LYS A 66 5.22 7.40 -9.72
CA LYS A 66 5.13 7.28 -11.19
C LYS A 66 3.73 7.50 -11.73
N ILE A 67 2.70 7.10 -10.97
CA ILE A 67 1.29 7.40 -11.33
C ILE A 67 1.02 8.91 -11.17
N VAL A 68 1.50 9.51 -10.08
CA VAL A 68 1.38 10.96 -9.83
C VAL A 68 2.01 11.76 -10.97
N ASP A 69 3.25 11.40 -11.35
CA ASP A 69 3.97 12.07 -12.44
C ASP A 69 3.20 11.97 -13.76
N ALA A 70 2.73 10.76 -14.09
CA ALA A 70 1.96 10.53 -15.31
C ALA A 70 0.62 11.30 -15.34
N MET A 71 -0.13 11.30 -14.22
CA MET A 71 -1.39 12.06 -14.13
C MET A 71 -1.17 13.57 -14.15
N THR A 72 -0.14 14.06 -13.46
CA THR A 72 0.21 15.48 -13.46
C THR A 72 0.56 15.96 -14.87
N GLU A 73 1.31 15.16 -15.62
CA GLU A 73 1.64 15.48 -17.01
C GLU A 73 0.38 15.46 -17.90
N LEU A 74 -0.49 14.43 -17.76
CA LEU A 74 -1.74 14.36 -18.52
C LEU A 74 -2.66 15.56 -18.26
N VAL A 75 -2.79 16.00 -17.01
CA VAL A 75 -3.60 17.19 -16.68
C VAL A 75 -3.07 18.46 -17.35
N SER A 76 -1.75 18.54 -17.58
CA SER A 76 -1.12 19.67 -18.28
C SER A 76 -1.28 19.63 -19.82
N MET A 77 -1.67 18.46 -20.36
CA MET A 77 -1.84 18.26 -21.82
C MET A 77 -3.24 18.67 -22.26
N ASP A 78 -3.43 18.78 -23.57
CA ASP A 78 -4.74 19.02 -24.19
C ASP A 78 -5.53 17.70 -24.30
N ILE A 79 -6.12 17.28 -23.19
CA ILE A 79 -7.02 16.13 -23.07
C ILE A 79 -8.42 16.59 -22.69
N CYS A 80 -9.42 15.71 -22.77
CA CYS A 80 -10.78 16.06 -22.43
C CYS A 80 -10.93 16.52 -20.97
N GLU A 81 -11.77 17.51 -20.73
CA GLU A 81 -11.97 18.12 -19.39
C GLU A 81 -12.47 17.10 -18.35
N ASP A 82 -13.27 16.13 -18.75
CA ASP A 82 -13.75 15.07 -17.87
C ASP A 82 -12.58 14.22 -17.33
N ALA A 83 -11.60 13.91 -18.18
CA ALA A 83 -10.41 13.16 -17.76
C ALA A 83 -9.51 14.01 -16.85
N LYS A 84 -9.34 15.30 -17.15
CA LYS A 84 -8.60 16.22 -16.27
C LYS A 84 -9.24 16.29 -14.89
N ALA A 85 -10.55 16.41 -14.81
CA ALA A 85 -11.28 16.47 -13.55
C ALA A 85 -11.07 15.20 -12.72
N VAL A 86 -11.16 14.00 -13.33
CA VAL A 86 -10.97 12.71 -12.65
C VAL A 86 -9.53 12.53 -12.16
N PHE A 87 -8.53 12.89 -12.97
CA PHE A 87 -7.13 12.79 -12.56
C PHE A 87 -6.79 13.80 -11.45
N THR A 88 -7.32 15.02 -11.53
CA THR A 88 -7.14 16.05 -10.49
C THR A 88 -7.77 15.59 -9.17
N GLU A 89 -9.00 15.06 -9.19
CA GLU A 89 -9.66 14.52 -8.00
C GLU A 89 -8.82 13.41 -7.34
N TRP A 90 -8.23 12.53 -8.15
CA TRP A 90 -7.36 11.49 -7.62
C TRP A 90 -6.07 12.07 -7.02
N LEU A 91 -5.43 13.02 -7.71
CA LEU A 91 -4.22 13.69 -7.21
C LEU A 91 -4.45 14.37 -5.85
N ASP A 92 -5.60 14.98 -5.65
CA ASP A 92 -5.94 15.67 -4.40
C ASP A 92 -6.27 14.69 -3.26
N SER A 93 -6.93 13.58 -3.58
CA SER A 93 -7.38 12.59 -2.59
C SER A 93 -6.42 11.43 -2.36
N ARG A 94 -5.33 11.34 -3.11
CA ARG A 94 -4.43 10.17 -3.14
C ARG A 94 -3.84 9.75 -1.80
N ASN A 95 -3.74 10.67 -0.84
CA ASN A 95 -3.15 10.40 0.47
C ASN A 95 -4.18 10.04 1.54
N ASP A 96 -5.47 10.10 1.24
CA ASP A 96 -6.53 9.63 2.11
C ASP A 96 -6.95 8.21 1.73
N GLY A 97 -7.16 7.33 2.73
CA GLY A 97 -7.46 5.92 2.50
C GLY A 97 -8.81 5.70 1.82
N GLU A 98 -9.86 6.36 2.30
CA GLU A 98 -11.22 6.17 1.80
C GLU A 98 -11.49 7.03 0.55
N ALA A 99 -11.06 8.29 0.56
CA ALA A 99 -11.21 9.17 -0.60
C ALA A 99 -10.46 8.61 -1.82
N SER A 100 -9.25 8.02 -1.60
CA SER A 100 -8.50 7.40 -2.69
C SER A 100 -9.22 6.20 -3.31
N LYS A 101 -10.02 5.43 -2.54
CA LYS A 101 -10.84 4.33 -3.09
C LYS A 101 -11.87 4.86 -4.08
N VAL A 102 -12.60 5.91 -3.70
CA VAL A 102 -13.63 6.52 -4.54
C VAL A 102 -13.02 7.10 -5.83
N ALA A 103 -11.97 7.90 -5.68
CA ALA A 103 -11.29 8.48 -6.84
C ALA A 103 -10.65 7.42 -7.74
N SER A 104 -10.06 6.37 -7.17
CA SER A 104 -9.48 5.26 -7.94
C SER A 104 -10.53 4.51 -8.77
N ALA A 105 -11.73 4.32 -8.26
CA ALA A 105 -12.82 3.69 -9.02
C ALA A 105 -13.17 4.51 -10.26
N LYS A 106 -13.25 5.84 -10.13
CA LYS A 106 -13.49 6.75 -11.27
C LYS A 106 -12.35 6.70 -12.30
N VAL A 107 -11.10 6.65 -11.83
CA VAL A 107 -9.95 6.49 -12.73
C VAL A 107 -10.03 5.17 -13.49
N VAL A 108 -10.32 4.06 -12.81
CA VAL A 108 -10.45 2.74 -13.47
C VAL A 108 -11.57 2.76 -14.50
N GLU A 109 -12.73 3.31 -14.16
CA GLU A 109 -13.86 3.46 -15.10
C GLU A 109 -13.47 4.29 -16.33
N LEU A 110 -12.73 5.38 -16.13
CA LEU A 110 -12.22 6.22 -17.22
C LEU A 110 -11.25 5.42 -18.13
N LEU A 111 -10.35 4.63 -17.55
CA LEU A 111 -9.37 3.82 -18.27
C LEU A 111 -9.98 2.64 -19.06
N GLU A 112 -11.18 2.22 -18.71
CA GLU A 112 -11.92 1.14 -19.38
C GLU A 112 -12.81 1.65 -20.52
N LYS A 113 -13.14 2.94 -20.52
CA LYS A 113 -13.85 3.56 -21.65
C LYS A 113 -12.96 3.58 -22.90
N PRO A 114 -13.54 3.40 -24.10
CA PRO A 114 -12.77 3.62 -25.32
C PRO A 114 -12.14 5.01 -25.25
N ALA A 115 -10.84 5.06 -25.51
CA ALA A 115 -10.08 6.30 -25.40
C ALA A 115 -10.86 7.42 -26.12
N CYS A 116 -11.13 8.53 -25.43
CA CYS A 116 -11.45 9.78 -26.11
C CYS A 116 -10.44 9.94 -27.25
N ASP A 117 -10.85 10.40 -28.42
CA ASP A 117 -10.04 10.53 -29.65
C ASP A 117 -8.73 11.32 -29.44
N CYS A 118 -7.97 10.91 -28.46
CA CYS A 118 -6.66 11.47 -28.16
C CYS A 118 -5.68 10.93 -29.19
N THR A 119 -5.31 11.79 -30.16
CA THR A 119 -4.35 11.45 -31.21
C THR A 119 -2.90 11.52 -30.73
N ASP A 120 -2.67 12.06 -29.54
CA ASP A 120 -1.33 12.27 -28.98
C ASP A 120 -0.77 10.92 -28.46
N GLU A 121 0.30 10.43 -29.08
CA GLU A 121 0.98 9.20 -28.71
C GLU A 121 1.55 9.25 -27.29
N LYS A 122 2.03 10.42 -26.84
CA LYS A 122 2.54 10.58 -25.48
C LYS A 122 1.43 10.43 -24.45
N ALA A 123 0.26 10.99 -24.69
CA ALA A 123 -0.89 10.80 -23.82
C ALA A 123 -1.31 9.33 -23.73
N LYS A 124 -1.26 8.58 -24.84
CA LYS A 124 -1.53 7.13 -24.84
C LYS A 124 -0.51 6.34 -24.02
N GLU A 125 0.77 6.70 -24.10
CA GLU A 125 1.82 6.06 -23.30
C GLU A 125 1.62 6.30 -21.80
N LEU A 126 1.27 7.53 -21.40
CA LEU A 126 1.00 7.89 -20.00
C LEU A 126 -0.25 7.17 -19.47
N VAL A 127 -1.33 7.14 -20.25
CA VAL A 127 -2.55 6.39 -19.90
C VAL A 127 -2.24 4.90 -19.73
N LYS A 128 -1.45 4.31 -20.63
CA LYS A 128 -1.00 2.92 -20.51
C LYS A 128 -0.17 2.73 -19.24
N ALA A 129 0.75 3.62 -18.94
CA ALA A 129 1.57 3.55 -17.74
C ALA A 129 0.74 3.57 -16.44
N ILE A 130 -0.35 4.33 -16.41
CA ILE A 130 -1.31 4.34 -15.30
C ILE A 130 -2.09 3.02 -15.27
N LYS A 131 -2.60 2.57 -16.41
CA LYS A 131 -3.36 1.32 -16.54
C LYS A 131 -2.57 0.09 -16.06
N ASP A 132 -1.30 0.02 -16.43
CA ASP A 132 -0.39 -1.07 -16.02
C ASP A 132 -0.12 -1.07 -14.49
N ARG A 133 -0.44 0.03 -13.78
CA ARG A 133 -0.26 0.22 -12.34
C ARG A 133 -1.56 0.46 -11.59
N LYS A 134 -2.71 0.16 -12.18
CA LYS A 134 -4.04 0.46 -11.61
C LYS A 134 -4.24 -0.11 -10.20
N ASP A 135 -3.61 -1.23 -9.88
CA ASP A 135 -3.70 -1.88 -8.58
C ASP A 135 -3.05 -1.06 -7.44
N TYR A 136 -2.26 -0.04 -7.77
CA TYR A 136 -1.61 0.86 -6.83
C TYR A 136 -2.33 2.23 -6.70
N LEU A 137 -3.45 2.43 -7.35
CA LEU A 137 -4.24 3.67 -7.25
C LEU A 137 -4.76 3.92 -5.84
N VAL A 138 -5.30 2.88 -5.19
CA VAL A 138 -5.78 2.98 -3.81
C VAL A 138 -4.59 3.08 -2.84
N LYS A 139 -4.68 4.03 -1.89
CA LYS A 139 -3.67 4.17 -0.84
C LYS A 139 -3.59 2.90 0.00
N ARG A 140 -2.42 2.27 0.03
CA ARG A 140 -2.15 1.13 0.90
C ARG A 140 -1.95 1.58 2.34
N SER A 141 -2.30 0.72 3.29
CA SER A 141 -2.01 0.87 4.70
C SER A 141 -0.90 -0.11 5.06
N GLN A 142 0.33 0.39 5.24
CA GLN A 142 1.48 -0.44 5.58
C GLN A 142 1.55 -0.67 7.08
N TRP A 143 1.71 -1.93 7.48
CA TRP A 143 1.83 -2.37 8.86
C TRP A 143 3.07 -3.23 9.04
N ILE A 144 3.76 -3.00 10.15
CA ILE A 144 4.93 -3.76 10.57
C ILE A 144 4.59 -4.35 11.94
N LEU A 145 4.54 -5.67 12.04
CA LEU A 145 4.06 -6.39 13.21
C LEU A 145 5.17 -7.29 13.79
N GLY A 146 5.25 -7.35 15.10
CA GLY A 146 6.13 -8.28 15.78
C GLY A 146 5.93 -8.27 17.29
N GLY A 147 6.63 -9.14 18.00
CA GLY A 147 6.57 -9.25 19.45
C GLY A 147 7.71 -8.50 20.16
N ASP A 148 7.83 -8.78 21.46
CA ASP A 148 8.78 -8.11 22.38
C ASP A 148 10.23 -8.22 21.91
N GLY A 149 10.68 -9.40 21.55
CA GLY A 149 12.06 -9.64 21.17
C GLY A 149 12.46 -8.92 19.88
N TRP A 150 11.54 -8.82 18.92
CA TRP A 150 11.76 -8.01 17.73
C TRP A 150 11.84 -6.53 18.08
N ALA A 151 10.82 -6.01 18.77
CA ALA A 151 10.67 -4.57 18.97
C ALA A 151 11.66 -3.98 19.99
N TYR A 152 12.00 -4.75 21.04
CA TYR A 152 12.76 -4.23 22.19
C TYR A 152 14.19 -4.72 22.27
N ASP A 153 14.57 -5.69 21.40
CA ASP A 153 15.93 -6.26 21.38
C ASP A 153 16.49 -6.31 19.95
N ILE A 154 16.39 -7.44 19.27
CA ILE A 154 17.15 -7.68 18.03
C ILE A 154 16.75 -6.78 16.87
N GLY A 155 15.49 -6.42 16.74
CA GLY A 155 14.97 -5.57 15.67
C GLY A 155 14.91 -4.07 16.01
N TYR A 156 15.31 -3.69 17.22
CA TYR A 156 15.15 -2.31 17.72
C TYR A 156 15.85 -1.26 16.84
N GLY A 157 17.07 -1.53 16.40
CA GLY A 157 17.84 -0.56 15.61
C GLY A 157 17.17 -0.21 14.27
N GLY A 158 16.64 -1.21 13.57
CA GLY A 158 15.85 -1.00 12.35
C GLY A 158 14.54 -0.30 12.62
N LEU A 159 13.84 -0.69 13.69
CA LEU A 159 12.58 -0.08 14.10
C LEU A 159 12.75 1.40 14.46
N ASP A 160 13.77 1.74 15.25
CA ASP A 160 14.09 3.13 15.62
C ASP A 160 14.34 3.98 14.37
N HIS A 161 15.11 3.48 13.41
CA HIS A 161 15.36 4.16 12.14
C HIS A 161 14.08 4.38 11.32
N VAL A 162 13.23 3.36 11.22
CA VAL A 162 11.96 3.46 10.49
C VAL A 162 11.04 4.51 11.12
N LEU A 163 10.91 4.51 12.46
CA LEU A 163 10.12 5.52 13.18
C LEU A 163 10.71 6.92 13.01
N ALA A 164 12.03 7.07 13.05
CA ALA A 164 12.71 8.35 12.84
C ALA A 164 12.56 8.89 11.41
N SER A 165 12.27 8.03 10.43
CA SER A 165 12.06 8.46 9.03
C SER A 165 10.84 9.35 8.84
N GLY A 166 9.84 9.28 9.72
CA GLY A 166 8.58 10.01 9.61
C GLY A 166 7.69 9.59 8.44
N GLU A 167 7.95 8.43 7.85
CA GLU A 167 7.14 7.89 6.76
C GLU A 167 5.81 7.29 7.26
N ASP A 168 4.82 7.21 6.38
CA ASP A 168 3.46 6.76 6.69
C ASP A 168 3.39 5.23 6.81
N VAL A 169 3.97 4.72 7.88
CA VAL A 169 3.95 3.30 8.25
C VAL A 169 3.34 3.14 9.65
N ASN A 170 2.64 2.04 9.87
CA ASN A 170 2.06 1.71 11.16
C ASN A 170 2.88 0.57 11.79
N VAL A 171 3.22 0.71 13.04
CA VAL A 171 3.90 -0.33 13.82
C VAL A 171 2.94 -0.87 14.88
N LEU A 172 2.84 -2.18 14.97
CA LEU A 172 2.06 -2.86 16.00
C LEU A 172 2.94 -3.89 16.72
N VAL A 173 3.21 -3.62 17.99
CA VAL A 173 3.96 -4.52 18.86
C VAL A 173 2.97 -5.34 19.69
N PHE A 174 3.11 -6.66 19.64
CA PHE A 174 2.41 -7.58 20.55
C PHE A 174 3.23 -7.68 21.83
N ASP A 175 3.02 -6.71 22.72
CA ASP A 175 3.73 -6.60 24.00
C ASP A 175 3.11 -7.56 25.02
N THR A 176 3.83 -8.62 25.34
CA THR A 176 3.45 -9.64 26.33
C THR A 176 4.31 -9.59 27.58
N GLU A 177 5.24 -8.63 27.64
CA GLU A 177 6.23 -8.48 28.71
C GLU A 177 7.17 -9.70 28.85
N VAL A 178 7.19 -10.56 27.86
CA VAL A 178 8.00 -11.80 27.86
C VAL A 178 8.69 -12.00 26.51
N TYR A 179 10.01 -11.99 26.55
CA TYR A 179 10.83 -12.44 25.42
C TYR A 179 10.87 -13.98 25.42
N SER A 180 9.88 -14.62 24.82
CA SER A 180 9.82 -16.07 24.73
C SER A 180 10.27 -16.62 23.40
N ASN A 181 9.91 -15.98 22.29
CA ASN A 181 10.21 -16.45 20.95
C ASN A 181 10.35 -15.32 19.91
N THR A 182 9.81 -14.20 20.16
CA THR A 182 10.08 -12.93 19.42
C THR A 182 9.56 -11.76 20.19
#